data_f944c62d5420222a68dc346a78ace4aa
#
_entry.id   f944c62d5420222a68dc346a78ace4aa
#
_cell.length_a   1.000
_cell.length_b   1.000
_cell.length_c   1.000
_cell.angle_alpha   90.00
_cell.angle_beta   90.00
_cell.angle_gamma   90.00
#
_symmetry.space_group_name_H-M   'P 1'
#
loop_
_entity.id
_entity.type
_entity.pdbx_description
1 polymer ?
#
loop_
_entity_poly.entity_id
_entity_poly.type
_entity_poly.pdbx_seq_one_letter_code
_entity_poly.pdbx_strand_id
1 'polypeptide(L)'
;MSTAIITGASRGLGLALARALARRGWKLVIDARGTDALDAAATELRRRTTVESIPGDVSDRSHLMDLVASARRLGDLDLVVNNASMLGPSPQPHLANYPLNTLNDVLKVNTLAPLELIQLALPELASGARIINVTSDAAIEGYEGWGGYAASKAALEQISNVLASEHPGLRVYWVDPGDMNTQMQQEAFPDEDISDRPSPDASVPGLLSLIEDDFPSGRYRARDLAVVGADA
;
A
#
# COMPACT_ATOMS: atom_id res chain seq x y z
N MET A 1 -18.48 -8.66 -9.26
CA MET A 1 -17.09 -9.05 -8.93
C MET A 1 -16.31 -7.76 -8.71
N SER A 2 -15.78 -7.60 -7.54
CA SER A 2 -15.05 -6.37 -7.14
C SER A 2 -13.69 -6.25 -7.82
N THR A 3 -13.24 -5.02 -8.06
CA THR A 3 -11.95 -4.72 -8.69
C THR A 3 -11.06 -3.93 -7.73
N ALA A 4 -9.79 -4.29 -7.66
CA ALA A 4 -8.80 -3.61 -6.84
C ALA A 4 -7.57 -3.17 -7.65
N ILE A 5 -7.04 -1.99 -7.33
CA ILE A 5 -5.68 -1.57 -7.68
C ILE A 5 -4.80 -1.79 -6.45
N ILE A 6 -3.67 -2.48 -6.61
CA ILE A 6 -2.68 -2.68 -5.53
C ILE A 6 -1.31 -2.28 -6.05
N THR A 7 -0.75 -1.19 -5.54
CA THR A 7 0.58 -0.75 -5.93
C THR A 7 1.68 -1.50 -5.17
N GLY A 8 2.82 -1.78 -5.84
CA GLY A 8 3.94 -2.51 -5.24
C GLY A 8 3.63 -3.97 -4.93
N ALA A 9 2.87 -4.66 -5.80
CA ALA A 9 2.33 -5.99 -5.53
C ALA A 9 3.18 -7.16 -6.04
N SER A 10 4.43 -6.93 -6.45
CA SER A 10 5.33 -8.02 -6.91
C SER A 10 5.91 -8.84 -5.75
N ARG A 11 5.86 -8.33 -4.52
CA ARG A 11 6.43 -8.96 -3.30
C ARG A 11 5.82 -8.40 -2.03
N GLY A 12 6.25 -8.91 -0.88
CA GLY A 12 5.90 -8.38 0.45
C GLY A 12 4.40 -8.32 0.70
N LEU A 13 3.97 -7.27 1.41
CA LEU A 13 2.57 -7.08 1.81
C LEU A 13 1.62 -6.96 0.62
N GLY A 14 2.02 -6.22 -0.43
CA GLY A 14 1.20 -6.06 -1.63
C GLY A 14 0.87 -7.39 -2.30
N LEU A 15 1.86 -8.29 -2.44
CA LEU A 15 1.65 -9.62 -3.01
C LEU A 15 0.82 -10.52 -2.08
N ALA A 16 1.07 -10.48 -0.76
CA ALA A 16 0.31 -11.25 0.22
C ALA A 16 -1.18 -10.86 0.20
N LEU A 17 -1.48 -9.55 0.16
CA LEU A 17 -2.85 -9.06 0.01
C LEU A 17 -3.46 -9.43 -1.34
N ALA A 18 -2.70 -9.27 -2.45
CA ALA A 18 -3.17 -9.67 -3.78
C ALA A 18 -3.56 -11.15 -3.85
N ARG A 19 -2.77 -12.05 -3.21
CA ARG A 19 -3.11 -13.48 -3.06
C ARG A 19 -4.42 -13.70 -2.31
N ALA A 20 -4.62 -12.96 -1.24
CA ALA A 20 -5.82 -13.08 -0.41
C ALA A 20 -7.08 -12.61 -1.15
N LEU A 21 -6.99 -11.49 -1.90
CA LEU A 21 -8.08 -10.98 -2.72
C LEU A 21 -8.35 -11.87 -3.94
N ALA A 22 -7.31 -12.42 -4.58
CA ALA A 22 -7.47 -13.38 -5.66
C ALA A 22 -8.24 -14.64 -5.22
N ARG A 23 -7.98 -15.16 -4.02
CA ARG A 23 -8.74 -16.27 -3.43
C ARG A 23 -10.22 -15.93 -3.19
N ARG A 24 -10.56 -14.67 -3.06
CA ARG A 24 -11.93 -14.13 -2.89
C ARG A 24 -12.59 -13.73 -4.20
N GLY A 25 -11.94 -13.98 -5.34
CA GLY A 25 -12.46 -13.71 -6.68
C GLY A 25 -12.42 -12.24 -7.09
N TRP A 26 -11.65 -11.39 -6.40
CA TRP A 26 -11.42 -10.01 -6.82
C TRP A 26 -10.62 -9.96 -8.10
N LYS A 27 -11.00 -9.10 -9.04
CA LYS A 27 -10.19 -8.74 -10.20
C LYS A 27 -9.10 -7.76 -9.76
N LEU A 28 -7.89 -7.92 -10.25
CA LEU A 28 -6.74 -7.19 -9.75
C LEU A 28 -6.03 -6.42 -10.86
N VAL A 29 -5.70 -5.17 -10.59
CA VAL A 29 -4.67 -4.42 -11.30
C VAL A 29 -3.49 -4.29 -10.34
N ILE A 30 -2.34 -4.82 -10.75
CA ILE A 30 -1.14 -4.84 -9.92
C ILE A 30 0.02 -4.17 -10.66
N ASP A 31 0.87 -3.48 -9.92
CA ASP A 31 2.07 -2.87 -10.45
C ASP A 31 3.34 -3.21 -9.65
N ALA A 32 4.45 -2.98 -10.27
CA ALA A 32 5.77 -2.84 -9.65
C ALA A 32 6.76 -2.33 -10.71
N ARG A 33 7.92 -1.82 -10.27
CA ARG A 33 9.00 -1.40 -11.17
C ARG A 33 9.71 -2.56 -11.87
N GLY A 34 9.86 -3.67 -11.18
CA GLY A 34 10.57 -4.87 -11.70
C GLY A 34 9.63 -5.78 -12.48
N THR A 35 9.79 -5.87 -13.78
CA THR A 35 8.94 -6.64 -14.70
C THR A 35 8.93 -8.12 -14.35
N ASP A 36 10.09 -8.76 -14.18
CA ASP A 36 10.19 -10.21 -13.97
C ASP A 36 9.46 -10.67 -12.70
N ALA A 37 9.64 -9.92 -11.58
CA ALA A 37 8.97 -10.23 -10.33
C ALA A 37 7.47 -9.98 -10.41
N LEU A 38 7.04 -8.95 -11.14
CA LEU A 38 5.63 -8.65 -11.36
C LEU A 38 4.96 -9.72 -12.23
N ASP A 39 5.62 -10.16 -13.29
CA ASP A 39 5.11 -11.20 -14.19
C ASP A 39 4.99 -12.55 -13.50
N ALA A 40 5.95 -12.88 -12.63
CA ALA A 40 5.86 -14.09 -11.79
C ALA A 40 4.64 -14.02 -10.84
N ALA A 41 4.44 -12.89 -10.16
CA ALA A 41 3.28 -12.65 -9.30
C ALA A 41 1.96 -12.72 -10.10
N ALA A 42 1.89 -12.06 -11.25
CA ALA A 42 0.71 -12.08 -12.11
C ALA A 42 0.38 -13.50 -12.60
N THR A 43 1.40 -14.26 -12.99
CA THR A 43 1.22 -15.66 -13.44
C THR A 43 0.66 -16.53 -12.33
N GLU A 44 1.11 -16.35 -11.10
CA GLU A 44 0.55 -17.05 -9.93
C GLU A 44 -0.93 -16.68 -9.72
N LEU A 45 -1.23 -15.39 -9.68
CA LEU A 45 -2.55 -14.85 -9.36
C LEU A 45 -3.59 -15.16 -10.44
N ARG A 46 -3.19 -15.17 -11.72
CA ARG A 46 -4.06 -15.51 -12.89
C ARG A 46 -4.63 -16.91 -12.85
N ARG A 47 -4.07 -17.79 -12.03
CA ARG A 47 -4.65 -19.14 -11.79
C ARG A 47 -5.97 -19.09 -11.03
N ARG A 48 -6.31 -17.94 -10.42
CA ARG A 48 -7.47 -17.78 -9.53
C ARG A 48 -8.44 -16.69 -9.98
N THR A 49 -7.95 -15.63 -10.63
CA THR A 49 -8.75 -14.48 -11.00
C THR A 49 -8.17 -13.75 -12.22
N THR A 50 -8.91 -12.77 -12.73
CA THR A 50 -8.42 -11.85 -13.75
C THR A 50 -7.41 -10.88 -13.16
N VAL A 51 -6.22 -10.80 -13.76
CA VAL A 51 -5.12 -9.92 -13.30
C VAL A 51 -4.51 -9.18 -14.46
N GLU A 52 -4.51 -7.86 -14.38
CA GLU A 52 -3.74 -6.96 -15.21
C GLU A 52 -2.47 -6.57 -14.46
N SER A 53 -1.31 -6.83 -15.05
CA SER A 53 -0.01 -6.46 -14.50
C SER A 53 0.61 -5.38 -15.36
N ILE A 54 0.95 -4.24 -14.75
CA ILE A 54 1.47 -3.07 -15.46
C ILE A 54 2.79 -2.67 -14.81
N PRO A 55 3.93 -2.98 -15.44
CA PRO A 55 5.22 -2.57 -14.90
C PRO A 55 5.42 -1.07 -15.07
N GLY A 56 5.89 -0.39 -14.02
CA GLY A 56 6.16 1.04 -14.04
C GLY A 56 6.48 1.62 -12.67
N ASP A 57 6.75 2.92 -12.66
CA ASP A 57 7.02 3.68 -11.44
C ASP A 57 5.78 4.49 -11.04
N VAL A 58 5.32 4.32 -9.81
CA VAL A 58 4.16 5.06 -9.27
C VAL A 58 4.39 6.57 -9.23
N SER A 59 5.63 7.02 -9.31
CA SER A 59 5.97 8.44 -9.42
C SER A 59 5.78 9.03 -10.83
N ASP A 60 5.40 8.20 -11.80
CA ASP A 60 5.06 8.62 -13.16
C ASP A 60 3.53 8.70 -13.32
N ARG A 61 3.03 9.91 -13.59
CA ARG A 61 1.60 10.14 -13.79
C ARG A 61 1.02 9.28 -14.92
N SER A 62 1.75 9.09 -16.01
CA SER A 62 1.25 8.29 -17.14
C SER A 62 1.02 6.84 -16.73
N HIS A 63 1.92 6.28 -15.91
CA HIS A 63 1.75 4.96 -15.34
C HIS A 63 0.52 4.86 -14.43
N LEU A 64 0.28 5.85 -13.56
CA LEU A 64 -0.92 5.88 -12.71
C LEU A 64 -2.21 5.96 -13.53
N MET A 65 -2.21 6.72 -14.64
CA MET A 65 -3.33 6.75 -15.59
C MET A 65 -3.59 5.38 -16.22
N ASP A 66 -2.55 4.63 -16.57
CA ASP A 66 -2.67 3.28 -17.14
C ASP A 66 -3.25 2.29 -16.11
N LEU A 67 -2.89 2.41 -14.83
CA LEU A 67 -3.49 1.60 -13.76
C LEU A 67 -4.99 1.83 -13.65
N VAL A 68 -5.42 3.09 -13.59
CA VAL A 68 -6.84 3.47 -13.49
C VAL A 68 -7.61 3.06 -14.74
N ALA A 69 -7.05 3.30 -15.94
CA ALA A 69 -7.67 2.89 -17.20
C ALA A 69 -7.82 1.36 -17.28
N SER A 70 -6.87 0.61 -16.73
CA SER A 70 -6.95 -0.85 -16.66
C SER A 70 -8.04 -1.32 -15.70
N ALA A 71 -8.13 -0.71 -14.52
CA ALA A 71 -9.18 -1.02 -13.55
C ALA A 71 -10.58 -0.77 -14.14
N ARG A 72 -10.77 0.35 -14.82
CA ARG A 72 -12.02 0.68 -15.52
C ARG A 72 -12.45 -0.38 -16.54
N ARG A 73 -11.49 -0.99 -17.26
CA ARG A 73 -11.81 -2.10 -18.18
C ARG A 73 -12.28 -3.38 -17.48
N LEU A 74 -11.88 -3.56 -16.23
CA LEU A 74 -12.29 -4.72 -15.43
C LEU A 74 -13.67 -4.55 -14.78
N GLY A 75 -14.12 -3.32 -14.57
CA GLY A 75 -15.43 -2.99 -13.97
C GLY A 75 -15.33 -1.85 -12.97
N ASP A 76 -16.29 -1.77 -12.06
CA ASP A 76 -16.30 -0.77 -10.99
C ASP A 76 -15.06 -0.95 -10.08
N LEU A 77 -14.42 0.16 -9.72
CA LEU A 77 -13.26 0.17 -8.85
C LEU A 77 -13.69 0.26 -7.38
N ASP A 78 -13.57 -0.85 -6.66
CA ASP A 78 -14.03 -0.96 -5.27
C ASP A 78 -12.92 -0.71 -4.25
N LEU A 79 -11.65 -0.86 -4.65
CA LEU A 79 -10.52 -0.77 -3.73
C LEU A 79 -9.28 -0.20 -4.41
N VAL A 80 -8.67 0.78 -3.75
CA VAL A 80 -7.32 1.28 -4.07
C VAL A 80 -6.40 1.03 -2.88
N VAL A 81 -5.29 0.34 -3.10
CA VAL A 81 -4.27 0.08 -2.08
C VAL A 81 -2.95 0.73 -2.48
N ASN A 82 -2.63 1.83 -1.85
CA ASN A 82 -1.34 2.51 -1.95
C ASN A 82 -0.34 1.81 -1.02
N ASN A 83 0.33 0.78 -1.56
CA ASN A 83 1.31 -0.02 -0.82
C ASN A 83 2.75 0.20 -1.33
N ALA A 84 2.94 0.60 -2.59
CA ALA A 84 4.26 0.95 -3.10
C ALA A 84 4.92 2.00 -2.21
N SER A 85 6.19 1.78 -1.84
CA SER A 85 6.92 2.65 -0.93
C SER A 85 8.41 2.63 -1.20
N MET A 86 9.09 3.69 -0.79
CA MET A 86 10.52 3.90 -0.84
C MET A 86 11.04 4.25 0.56
N LEU A 87 12.04 3.49 1.05
CA LEU A 87 12.66 3.74 2.34
C LEU A 87 13.52 5.03 2.33
N GLY A 88 14.25 5.22 1.25
CA GLY A 88 15.31 6.23 1.14
C GLY A 88 16.70 5.58 1.20
N PRO A 89 17.71 6.29 1.74
CA PRO A 89 19.06 5.74 1.86
C PRO A 89 19.11 4.55 2.83
N SER A 90 20.03 3.63 2.58
CA SER A 90 20.35 2.54 3.52
C SER A 90 21.89 2.46 3.67
N PRO A 91 22.42 2.54 4.88
CA PRO A 91 21.73 2.86 6.15
C PRO A 91 21.11 4.25 6.13
N GLN A 92 20.08 4.45 6.93
CA GLN A 92 19.37 5.73 7.00
C GLN A 92 20.22 6.76 7.77
N PRO A 93 20.47 7.96 7.22
CA PRO A 93 21.25 9.00 7.89
C PRO A 93 20.39 9.76 8.91
N HIS A 94 21.05 10.40 9.87
CA HIS A 94 20.40 11.41 10.73
C HIS A 94 19.77 12.50 9.88
N LEU A 95 18.63 13.03 10.32
CA LEU A 95 17.85 14.02 9.57
C LEU A 95 18.67 15.28 9.22
N ALA A 96 19.58 15.70 10.10
CA ALA A 96 20.46 16.85 9.85
C ALA A 96 21.39 16.64 8.62
N ASN A 97 21.65 15.41 8.24
CA ASN A 97 22.53 15.04 7.12
C ASN A 97 21.74 14.36 5.97
N TYR A 98 20.40 14.36 6.05
CA TYR A 98 19.59 13.68 5.04
C TYR A 98 19.67 14.39 3.69
N PRO A 99 20.01 13.69 2.59
CA PRO A 99 20.08 14.31 1.26
C PRO A 99 18.69 14.78 0.80
N LEU A 100 18.52 16.10 0.57
CA LEU A 100 17.22 16.68 0.25
C LEU A 100 16.65 16.22 -1.11
N ASN A 101 17.51 15.89 -2.09
CA ASN A 101 17.07 15.28 -3.33
C ASN A 101 16.43 13.90 -3.08
N THR A 102 17.06 13.06 -2.26
CA THR A 102 16.48 11.75 -1.88
C THR A 102 15.20 11.91 -1.04
N LEU A 103 15.14 12.90 -0.15
CA LEU A 103 13.91 13.23 0.58
C LEU A 103 12.77 13.57 -0.39
N ASN A 104 13.06 14.36 -1.41
CA ASN A 104 12.08 14.70 -2.44
C ASN A 104 11.57 13.45 -3.18
N ASP A 105 12.45 12.50 -3.51
CA ASP A 105 12.07 11.25 -4.16
C ASP A 105 11.21 10.38 -3.23
N VAL A 106 11.56 10.29 -1.94
CA VAL A 106 10.76 9.58 -0.93
C VAL A 106 9.36 10.18 -0.79
N LEU A 107 9.28 11.52 -0.71
CA LEU A 107 7.98 12.22 -0.66
C LEU A 107 7.18 12.00 -1.94
N LYS A 108 7.83 12.01 -3.10
CA LYS A 108 7.17 11.78 -4.38
C LYS A 108 6.52 10.39 -4.44
N VAL A 109 7.25 9.34 -4.03
CA VAL A 109 6.76 7.97 -4.06
C VAL A 109 5.76 7.69 -2.94
N ASN A 110 6.04 8.09 -1.69
CA ASN A 110 5.27 7.68 -0.53
C ASN A 110 4.06 8.56 -0.22
N THR A 111 4.04 9.80 -0.77
CA THR A 111 3.03 10.80 -0.42
C THR A 111 2.29 11.32 -1.65
N LEU A 112 3.01 11.84 -2.64
CA LEU A 112 2.39 12.48 -3.81
C LEU A 112 1.78 11.44 -4.77
N ALA A 113 2.47 10.34 -5.04
CA ALA A 113 1.95 9.29 -5.91
C ALA A 113 0.65 8.65 -5.38
N PRO A 114 0.53 8.29 -4.07
CA PRO A 114 -0.75 7.89 -3.50
C PRO A 114 -1.87 8.90 -3.70
N LEU A 115 -1.61 10.19 -3.43
CA LEU A 115 -2.60 11.23 -3.64
C LEU A 115 -3.00 11.35 -5.11
N GLU A 116 -2.03 11.32 -6.02
CA GLU A 116 -2.29 11.42 -7.46
C GLU A 116 -3.09 10.22 -7.97
N LEU A 117 -2.75 8.99 -7.53
CA LEU A 117 -3.55 7.81 -7.87
C LEU A 117 -4.99 7.93 -7.36
N ILE A 118 -5.19 8.40 -6.13
CA ILE A 118 -6.53 8.64 -5.59
C ILE A 118 -7.29 9.66 -6.43
N GLN A 119 -6.68 10.80 -6.78
CA GLN A 119 -7.30 11.84 -7.61
C GLN A 119 -7.73 11.32 -8.99
N LEU A 120 -6.90 10.48 -9.60
CA LEU A 120 -7.22 9.84 -10.89
C LEU A 120 -8.30 8.77 -10.75
N ALA A 121 -8.34 8.07 -9.63
CA ALA A 121 -9.30 7.00 -9.36
C ALA A 121 -10.68 7.51 -8.91
N LEU A 122 -10.78 8.68 -8.27
CA LEU A 122 -12.03 9.22 -7.71
C LEU A 122 -13.24 9.16 -8.67
N PRO A 123 -13.12 9.50 -9.98
CA PRO A 123 -14.26 9.41 -10.90
C PRO A 123 -14.71 7.99 -11.22
N GLU A 124 -13.87 6.99 -10.96
CA GLU A 124 -14.09 5.58 -11.30
C GLU A 124 -14.43 4.74 -10.06
N LEU A 125 -14.38 5.34 -8.84
CA LEU A 125 -14.67 4.62 -7.60
C LEU A 125 -16.15 4.30 -7.47
N ALA A 126 -16.45 3.05 -7.12
CA ALA A 126 -17.78 2.61 -6.76
C ALA A 126 -18.30 3.33 -5.50
N SER A 127 -19.63 3.35 -5.33
CA SER A 127 -20.22 3.83 -4.07
C SER A 127 -19.77 2.93 -2.91
N GLY A 128 -19.25 3.52 -1.84
CA GLY A 128 -18.71 2.80 -0.70
C GLY A 128 -17.33 2.17 -0.95
N ALA A 129 -16.65 2.56 -2.03
CA ALA A 129 -15.30 2.09 -2.30
C ALA A 129 -14.34 2.43 -1.15
N ARG A 130 -13.27 1.64 -1.06
CA ARG A 130 -12.28 1.73 0.00
C ARG A 130 -10.93 2.17 -0.56
N ILE A 131 -10.24 3.02 0.21
CA ILE A 131 -8.87 3.44 -0.04
C ILE A 131 -8.03 3.02 1.15
N ILE A 132 -6.98 2.24 0.92
CA ILE A 132 -6.01 1.85 1.94
C ILE A 132 -4.67 2.48 1.60
N ASN A 133 -4.21 3.37 2.46
CA ASN A 133 -2.87 3.95 2.42
C ASN A 133 -2.00 3.23 3.45
N VAL A 134 -1.01 2.45 3.00
CA VAL A 134 -0.10 1.76 3.91
C VAL A 134 0.85 2.77 4.53
N THR A 135 0.74 2.95 5.86
CA THR A 135 1.57 3.81 6.69
C THR A 135 2.56 3.01 7.54
N SER A 136 3.00 3.55 8.66
CA SER A 136 3.92 2.95 9.62
C SER A 136 3.75 3.63 10.98
N ASP A 137 4.20 2.99 12.04
CA ASP A 137 4.39 3.60 13.36
C ASP A 137 5.36 4.78 13.31
N ALA A 138 6.37 4.73 12.41
CA ALA A 138 7.28 5.85 12.18
C ALA A 138 6.59 7.16 11.75
N ALA A 139 5.32 7.11 11.31
CA ALA A 139 4.54 8.32 11.02
C ALA A 139 4.20 9.13 12.29
N ILE A 140 4.14 8.48 13.44
CA ILE A 140 3.72 9.06 14.73
C ILE A 140 4.81 8.96 15.81
N GLU A 141 5.76 8.05 15.68
CA GLU A 141 6.87 7.85 16.59
C GLU A 141 8.16 8.45 16.03
N GLY A 142 8.97 9.06 16.89
CA GLY A 142 10.26 9.64 16.49
C GLY A 142 11.40 8.65 16.64
N TYR A 143 11.82 8.01 15.56
CA TYR A 143 12.96 7.10 15.53
C TYR A 143 14.20 7.79 14.93
N GLU A 144 15.36 7.60 15.57
CA GLU A 144 16.64 8.10 15.07
C GLU A 144 16.95 7.47 13.68
N GLY A 145 17.35 8.29 12.71
CA GLY A 145 17.62 7.87 11.34
C GLY A 145 16.39 7.80 10.42
N TRP A 146 15.16 7.73 10.93
CA TRP A 146 13.96 7.52 10.14
C TRP A 146 13.35 8.79 9.55
N GLY A 147 13.97 9.94 9.70
CA GLY A 147 13.36 11.25 9.43
C GLY A 147 12.75 11.43 8.04
N GLY A 148 13.38 10.91 6.99
CA GLY A 148 12.85 11.03 5.62
C GLY A 148 11.61 10.17 5.38
N TYR A 149 11.70 8.90 5.73
CA TYR A 149 10.57 7.96 5.61
C TYR A 149 9.41 8.37 6.51
N ALA A 150 9.71 8.64 7.80
CA ALA A 150 8.73 9.08 8.79
C ALA A 150 7.94 10.32 8.33
N ALA A 151 8.64 11.36 7.86
CA ALA A 151 8.00 12.58 7.34
C ALA A 151 7.05 12.26 6.17
N SER A 152 7.44 11.35 5.26
CA SER A 152 6.59 10.97 4.13
C SER A 152 5.32 10.22 4.56
N LYS A 153 5.44 9.34 5.56
CA LYS A 153 4.28 8.59 6.08
C LYS A 153 3.37 9.47 6.93
N ALA A 154 3.91 10.38 7.74
CA ALA A 154 3.13 11.39 8.47
C ALA A 154 2.33 12.30 7.51
N ALA A 155 2.95 12.74 6.42
CA ALA A 155 2.26 13.51 5.38
C ALA A 155 1.13 12.70 4.71
N LEU A 156 1.37 11.43 4.40
CA LEU A 156 0.34 10.53 3.85
C LEU A 156 -0.84 10.32 4.82
N GLU A 157 -0.55 10.17 6.12
CA GLU A 157 -1.61 10.06 7.14
C GLU A 157 -2.49 11.30 7.19
N GLN A 158 -1.88 12.49 7.18
CA GLN A 158 -2.66 13.74 7.20
C GLN A 158 -3.46 13.93 5.91
N ILE A 159 -2.92 13.59 4.74
CA ILE A 159 -3.67 13.58 3.48
C ILE A 159 -4.86 12.62 3.58
N SER A 160 -4.66 11.42 4.11
CA SER A 160 -5.72 10.42 4.28
C SER A 160 -6.84 10.92 5.21
N ASN A 161 -6.48 11.57 6.30
CA ASN A 161 -7.42 12.16 7.26
C ASN A 161 -8.29 13.26 6.61
N VAL A 162 -7.68 14.13 5.80
CA VAL A 162 -8.41 15.19 5.07
C VAL A 162 -9.33 14.58 4.01
N LEU A 163 -8.84 13.63 3.21
CA LEU A 163 -9.65 12.93 2.21
C LEU A 163 -10.85 12.23 2.82
N ALA A 164 -10.70 11.59 3.98
CA ALA A 164 -11.81 10.97 4.71
C ALA A 164 -12.91 11.97 5.09
N SER A 165 -12.52 13.20 5.45
CA SER A 165 -13.46 14.28 5.79
C SER A 165 -14.14 14.87 4.57
N GLU A 166 -13.43 14.97 3.45
CA GLU A 166 -13.95 15.53 2.19
C GLU A 166 -14.85 14.56 1.43
N HIS A 167 -14.66 13.25 1.61
CA HIS A 167 -15.38 12.19 0.90
C HIS A 167 -16.07 11.21 1.87
N PRO A 168 -17.12 11.62 2.61
CA PRO A 168 -17.78 10.77 3.61
C PRO A 168 -18.47 9.52 3.02
N GLY A 169 -18.68 9.49 1.71
CA GLY A 169 -19.20 8.32 0.99
C GLY A 169 -18.16 7.23 0.69
N LEU A 170 -16.88 7.50 0.95
CA LEU A 170 -15.78 6.55 0.82
C LEU A 170 -15.33 6.08 2.21
N ARG A 171 -14.60 4.97 2.22
CA ARG A 171 -13.86 4.51 3.40
C ARG A 171 -12.36 4.71 3.15
N VAL A 172 -11.75 5.64 3.84
CA VAL A 172 -10.31 5.94 3.72
C VAL A 172 -9.60 5.45 4.99
N TYR A 173 -8.68 4.50 4.81
CA TYR A 173 -7.90 3.91 5.89
C TYR A 173 -6.42 4.20 5.69
N TRP A 174 -5.73 4.59 6.76
CA TRP A 174 -4.28 4.64 6.79
C TRP A 174 -3.78 3.61 7.80
N VAL A 175 -3.15 2.56 7.26
CA VAL A 175 -2.96 1.31 7.98
C VAL A 175 -1.49 1.04 8.21
N ASP A 176 -1.13 0.91 9.48
CA ASP A 176 0.15 0.42 9.92
C ASP A 176 0.13 -1.12 9.94
N PRO A 177 0.90 -1.79 9.08
CA PRO A 177 0.93 -3.25 9.03
C PRO A 177 1.79 -3.87 10.13
N GLY A 178 2.59 -3.05 10.85
CA GLY A 178 3.63 -3.48 11.78
C GLY A 178 4.88 -4.01 11.07
N ASP A 179 5.89 -4.38 11.85
CA ASP A 179 7.13 -4.95 11.34
C ASP A 179 6.91 -6.29 10.62
N MET A 180 7.56 -6.47 9.50
CA MET A 180 7.42 -7.65 8.66
C MET A 180 8.78 -8.08 8.10
N ASN A 181 8.99 -9.38 7.97
CA ASN A 181 10.14 -9.92 7.25
C ASN A 181 9.99 -9.62 5.74
N THR A 182 10.53 -8.49 5.32
CA THR A 182 10.50 -8.01 3.94
C THR A 182 11.87 -7.47 3.54
N GLN A 183 12.09 -7.35 2.22
CA GLN A 183 13.32 -6.72 1.73
C GLN A 183 13.47 -5.27 2.21
N MET A 184 12.39 -4.48 2.26
CA MET A 184 12.44 -3.10 2.76
C MET A 184 12.85 -3.06 4.24
N GLN A 185 12.36 -3.98 5.05
CA GLN A 185 12.74 -4.08 6.46
C GLN A 185 14.21 -4.47 6.60
N GLN A 186 14.71 -5.40 5.77
CA GLN A 186 16.14 -5.72 5.75
C GLN A 186 17.01 -4.54 5.30
N GLU A 187 16.53 -3.74 4.35
CA GLU A 187 17.19 -2.50 3.93
C GLU A 187 17.21 -1.44 5.05
N ALA A 188 16.18 -1.41 5.90
CA ALA A 188 16.12 -0.51 7.06
C ALA A 188 17.09 -0.93 8.17
N PHE A 189 17.35 -2.24 8.30
CA PHE A 189 18.23 -2.85 9.29
C PHE A 189 19.26 -3.76 8.62
N PRO A 190 20.24 -3.18 7.87
CA PRO A 190 21.14 -3.97 7.02
C PRO A 190 22.05 -4.93 7.80
N ASP A 191 22.36 -4.61 9.04
CA ASP A 191 23.27 -5.36 9.90
C ASP A 191 22.54 -6.32 10.88
N GLU A 192 21.20 -6.39 10.81
CA GLU A 192 20.39 -7.22 11.70
C GLU A 192 19.85 -8.46 10.98
N ASP A 193 19.71 -9.55 11.70
CA ASP A 193 18.89 -10.69 11.29
C ASP A 193 17.43 -10.38 11.61
N ILE A 194 16.61 -10.22 10.57
CA ILE A 194 15.17 -9.95 10.70
C ILE A 194 14.30 -11.19 10.51
N SER A 195 14.89 -12.38 10.55
CA SER A 195 14.17 -13.64 10.32
C SER A 195 13.12 -13.95 11.40
N ASP A 196 13.24 -13.33 12.57
CA ASP A 196 12.30 -13.40 13.68
C ASP A 196 11.03 -12.55 13.45
N ARG A 197 11.07 -11.60 12.52
CA ARG A 197 9.92 -10.76 12.20
C ARG A 197 8.85 -11.56 11.45
N PRO A 198 7.56 -11.32 11.74
CA PRO A 198 6.47 -12.03 11.08
C PRO A 198 6.47 -11.89 9.56
N SER A 199 5.99 -12.91 8.88
CA SER A 199 5.71 -12.84 7.45
C SER A 199 4.68 -11.75 7.15
N PRO A 200 4.70 -11.11 5.95
CA PRO A 200 3.67 -10.16 5.52
C PRO A 200 2.25 -10.72 5.59
N ASP A 201 2.07 -12.03 5.48
CA ASP A 201 0.77 -12.69 5.59
C ASP A 201 0.10 -12.48 6.96
N ALA A 202 0.87 -12.22 8.02
CA ALA A 202 0.35 -11.98 9.37
C ALA A 202 -0.49 -10.68 9.47
N SER A 203 -0.24 -9.70 8.60
CA SER A 203 -0.99 -8.43 8.57
C SER A 203 -2.19 -8.47 7.62
N VAL A 204 -2.28 -9.49 6.74
CA VAL A 204 -3.36 -9.60 5.75
C VAL A 204 -4.75 -9.74 6.37
N PRO A 205 -4.98 -10.53 7.45
CA PRO A 205 -6.31 -10.62 8.06
C PRO A 205 -6.89 -9.27 8.46
N GLY A 206 -6.09 -8.41 9.10
CA GLY A 206 -6.56 -7.07 9.49
C GLY A 206 -6.87 -6.15 8.32
N LEU A 207 -6.10 -6.26 7.21
CA LEU A 207 -6.43 -5.54 5.98
C LEU A 207 -7.73 -6.07 5.36
N LEU A 208 -7.97 -7.37 5.41
CA LEU A 208 -9.21 -7.96 4.92
C LEU A 208 -10.42 -7.52 5.74
N SER A 209 -10.30 -7.43 7.07
CA SER A 209 -11.37 -6.89 7.91
C SER A 209 -11.76 -5.47 7.47
N LEU A 210 -10.79 -4.59 7.20
CA LEU A 210 -11.07 -3.24 6.69
C LEU A 210 -11.71 -3.24 5.29
N ILE A 211 -11.44 -4.26 4.48
CA ILE A 211 -11.97 -4.40 3.13
C ILE A 211 -13.39 -5.01 3.15
N GLU A 212 -13.67 -5.94 4.04
CA GLU A 212 -14.89 -6.74 4.04
C GLU A 212 -15.95 -6.19 5.01
N ASP A 213 -15.52 -5.60 6.14
CA ASP A 213 -16.41 -5.08 7.17
C ASP A 213 -16.61 -3.55 7.05
N ASP A 214 -17.56 -2.99 7.81
CA ASP A 214 -17.89 -1.55 7.78
C ASP A 214 -17.21 -0.79 8.93
N PHE A 215 -15.90 -0.64 8.83
CA PHE A 215 -15.15 0.22 9.75
C PHE A 215 -15.27 1.70 9.34
N PRO A 216 -15.28 2.64 10.30
CA PRO A 216 -15.16 4.07 9.99
C PRO A 216 -13.79 4.39 9.37
N SER A 217 -13.72 5.45 8.54
CA SER A 217 -12.43 5.96 8.07
C SER A 217 -11.52 6.31 9.23
N GLY A 218 -10.22 5.98 9.14
CA GLY A 218 -9.32 6.23 10.26
C GLY A 218 -7.96 5.52 10.14
N ARG A 219 -7.14 5.72 11.20
CA ARG A 219 -5.87 5.03 11.40
C ARG A 219 -6.09 3.70 12.10
N TYR A 220 -5.49 2.65 11.54
CA TYR A 220 -5.57 1.30 12.12
C TYR A 220 -4.19 0.63 12.16
N ARG A 221 -4.02 -0.26 13.13
CA ARG A 221 -2.94 -1.26 13.12
C ARG A 221 -3.53 -2.57 12.63
N ALA A 222 -3.00 -3.11 11.54
CA ALA A 222 -3.57 -4.31 10.92
C ALA A 222 -3.61 -5.51 11.89
N ARG A 223 -2.60 -5.64 12.75
CA ARG A 223 -2.53 -6.76 13.70
C ARG A 223 -3.56 -6.68 14.81
N ASP A 224 -4.01 -5.49 15.19
CA ASP A 224 -5.02 -5.32 16.24
C ASP A 224 -6.41 -5.77 15.75
N LEU A 225 -6.66 -5.64 14.43
CA LEU A 225 -7.91 -6.06 13.79
C LEU A 225 -7.99 -7.58 13.55
N ALA A 226 -6.85 -8.24 13.36
CA ALA A 226 -6.81 -9.68 13.11
C ALA A 226 -7.33 -10.53 14.29
N VAL A 227 -7.34 -9.98 15.50
CA VAL A 227 -7.79 -10.66 16.73
C VAL A 227 -9.33 -10.67 16.84
N VAL A 228 -10.02 -9.68 16.25
CA VAL A 228 -11.49 -9.54 16.36
C VAL A 228 -12.24 -10.59 15.52
N GLY A 229 -11.63 -11.13 14.48
CA GLY A 229 -12.25 -12.13 13.58
C GLY A 229 -11.99 -13.59 13.95
N ALA A 230 -11.23 -13.88 15.01
CA ALA A 230 -10.87 -15.25 15.39
C ALA A 230 -11.88 -15.93 16.35
N ASP A 231 -12.80 -15.16 16.91
CA ASP A 231 -13.79 -15.64 17.89
C ASP A 231 -15.25 -15.60 17.38
N ALA A 232 -15.47 -15.55 16.05
CA ALA A 232 -16.81 -15.52 15.45
C ALA A 232 -17.12 -16.79 14.63
#